data_e0086fefa347a8ffca866bb039ba1c5d
#
_entry.id   e0086fefa347a8ffca866bb039ba1c5d
#
_cell.length_a   1.000
_cell.length_b   1.000
_cell.length_c   1.000
_cell.angle_alpha   90.00
_cell.angle_beta   90.00
_cell.angle_gamma   90.00
#
_symmetry.space_group_name_H-M   'P 1'
#
loop_
_entity.id
_entity.type
_entity.pdbx_description
1 polymer ?
#
loop_
_entity_poly.entity_id
_entity_poly.type
_entity_poly.pdbx_seq_one_letter_code
_entity_poly.pdbx_strand_id
1 'polypeptide(L)'
;VVKYGGHAMGDPDLARAFARDIVLLKQSGMKPIVVHGGGPQIGSMLDKLGIKSEFKNGLRVTDRATMEIVEMVLAGSINKQIVSALNAEGGQAIGLCGKDGNLLTVEKATRTMRDPDSEIEKVVDLGFVGEPKAVNPAVLDMVAKEELIPVVAPVALGVDGETYNVNADT
;
A
#
# COMPACT_ATOMS: atom_id res chain seq x y z
N VAL A 1 -1.31 14.45 0.73
CA VAL A 1 -1.45 12.98 0.60
C VAL A 1 -2.82 12.58 1.11
N VAL A 2 -3.51 11.70 0.36
CA VAL A 2 -4.82 11.15 0.74
C VAL A 2 -4.69 9.63 0.86
N LYS A 3 -5.02 9.08 2.03
CA LYS A 3 -5.02 7.64 2.24
C LYS A 3 -6.40 7.06 1.91
N TYR A 4 -6.42 6.01 1.07
CA TYR A 4 -7.63 5.27 0.72
C TYR A 4 -7.64 3.91 1.42
N GLY A 5 -8.57 3.76 2.37
CA GLY A 5 -8.65 2.58 3.24
C GLY A 5 -9.40 1.41 2.61
N GLY A 6 -9.04 0.19 3.01
CA GLY A 6 -9.55 -1.04 2.41
C GLY A 6 -11.05 -1.28 2.54
N HIS A 7 -11.71 -0.78 3.57
CA HIS A 7 -13.17 -0.95 3.74
C HIS A 7 -13.98 -0.13 2.72
N ALA A 8 -13.51 1.08 2.37
CA ALA A 8 -14.17 1.91 1.37
C ALA A 8 -14.00 1.38 -0.07
N MET A 9 -13.02 0.50 -0.31
CA MET A 9 -12.76 -0.10 -1.62
C MET A 9 -13.73 -1.22 -2.00
N GLY A 10 -14.51 -1.74 -1.06
CA GLY A 10 -15.47 -2.83 -1.30
C GLY A 10 -16.81 -2.37 -1.87
N ASP A 11 -17.08 -1.08 -1.84
CA ASP A 11 -18.33 -0.48 -2.30
C ASP A 11 -18.10 0.35 -3.57
N PRO A 12 -18.74 -0.01 -4.72
CA PRO A 12 -18.55 0.71 -5.98
C PRO A 12 -18.96 2.19 -5.94
N ASP A 13 -19.99 2.53 -5.17
CA ASP A 13 -20.48 3.92 -5.06
C ASP A 13 -19.53 4.77 -4.23
N LEU A 14 -18.97 4.21 -3.14
CA LEU A 14 -17.92 4.87 -2.36
C LEU A 14 -16.62 5.03 -3.18
N ALA A 15 -16.26 4.04 -3.97
CA ALA A 15 -15.09 4.11 -4.84
C ALA A 15 -15.23 5.21 -5.90
N ARG A 16 -16.42 5.34 -6.50
CA ARG A 16 -16.73 6.41 -7.45
C ARG A 16 -16.72 7.78 -6.78
N ALA A 17 -17.35 7.92 -5.61
CA ALA A 17 -17.35 9.18 -4.85
C ALA A 17 -15.93 9.61 -4.49
N PHE A 18 -15.10 8.69 -3.97
CA PHE A 18 -13.70 8.94 -3.71
C PHE A 18 -12.94 9.43 -4.95
N ALA A 19 -13.10 8.73 -6.08
CA ALA A 19 -12.44 9.10 -7.33
C ALA A 19 -12.81 10.51 -7.78
N ARG A 20 -14.10 10.86 -7.70
CA ARG A 20 -14.62 12.20 -8.01
C ARG A 20 -14.00 13.27 -7.11
N ASP A 21 -13.92 13.02 -5.81
CA ASP A 21 -13.35 13.96 -4.84
C ASP A 21 -11.86 14.23 -5.14
N ILE A 22 -11.07 13.19 -5.44
CA ILE A 22 -9.66 13.34 -5.81
C ILE A 22 -9.51 14.15 -7.11
N VAL A 23 -10.35 13.90 -8.11
CA VAL A 23 -10.33 14.65 -9.37
C VAL A 23 -10.70 16.12 -9.13
N LEU A 24 -11.70 16.42 -8.29
CA LEU A 24 -12.05 17.78 -7.89
C LEU A 24 -10.89 18.49 -7.17
N LEU A 25 -10.18 17.81 -6.26
CA LEU A 25 -8.96 18.34 -5.63
C LEU A 25 -7.92 18.73 -6.68
N LYS A 26 -7.70 17.86 -7.67
CA LYS A 26 -6.76 18.14 -8.77
C LYS A 26 -7.21 19.36 -9.60
N GLN A 27 -8.50 19.43 -9.97
CA GLN A 27 -9.08 20.54 -10.74
C GLN A 27 -9.03 21.88 -10.00
N SER A 28 -9.04 21.85 -8.64
CA SER A 28 -8.89 23.05 -7.81
C SER A 28 -7.43 23.54 -7.70
N GLY A 29 -6.49 22.93 -8.42
CA GLY A 29 -5.07 23.32 -8.44
C GLY A 29 -4.22 22.60 -7.39
N MET A 30 -4.80 21.69 -6.60
CA MET A 30 -4.02 20.85 -5.68
C MET A 30 -3.29 19.74 -6.43
N LYS A 31 -2.26 19.20 -5.82
CA LYS A 31 -1.49 18.05 -6.32
C LYS A 31 -1.71 16.83 -5.40
N PRO A 32 -2.88 16.14 -5.52
CA PRO A 32 -3.17 15.01 -4.67
C PRO A 32 -2.25 13.84 -4.97
N ILE A 33 -1.79 13.16 -3.93
CA ILE A 33 -1.10 11.86 -3.99
C ILE A 33 -1.99 10.89 -3.23
N VAL A 34 -2.41 9.82 -3.89
CA VAL A 34 -3.22 8.78 -3.28
C VAL A 34 -2.30 7.66 -2.79
N VAL A 35 -2.42 7.27 -1.53
CA VAL A 35 -1.81 6.05 -0.97
C VAL A 35 -2.94 5.12 -0.56
N HIS A 36 -2.87 3.85 -0.93
CA HIS A 36 -3.97 2.94 -0.62
C HIS A 36 -3.53 1.74 0.22
N GLY A 37 -4.47 1.19 0.98
CA GLY A 37 -4.33 -0.10 1.63
C GLY A 37 -4.89 -1.25 0.79
N GLY A 38 -5.29 -2.35 1.44
CA GLY A 38 -5.87 -3.50 0.75
C GLY A 38 -5.94 -4.77 1.61
N GLY A 39 -5.89 -4.63 2.93
CA GLY A 39 -5.91 -5.78 3.86
C GLY A 39 -7.05 -6.77 3.61
N PRO A 40 -8.31 -6.33 3.50
CA PRO A 40 -9.44 -7.22 3.19
C PRO A 40 -9.29 -7.97 1.85
N GLN A 41 -8.83 -7.29 0.82
CA GLN A 41 -8.65 -7.87 -0.52
C GLN A 41 -7.51 -8.89 -0.55
N ILE A 42 -6.42 -8.61 0.17
CA ILE A 42 -5.32 -9.58 0.38
C ILE A 42 -5.86 -10.81 1.10
N GLY A 43 -6.62 -10.63 2.20
CA GLY A 43 -7.24 -11.73 2.94
C GLY A 43 -8.11 -12.59 2.04
N SER A 44 -9.02 -11.98 1.28
CA SER A 44 -9.89 -12.69 0.35
C SER A 44 -9.12 -13.48 -0.72
N MET A 45 -8.00 -12.96 -1.21
CA MET A 45 -7.17 -13.68 -2.19
C MET A 45 -6.44 -14.86 -1.54
N LEU A 46 -5.87 -14.68 -0.36
CA LEU A 46 -5.21 -15.76 0.38
C LEU A 46 -6.19 -16.89 0.71
N ASP A 47 -7.41 -16.55 1.13
CA ASP A 47 -8.48 -17.53 1.40
C ASP A 47 -8.85 -18.34 0.16
N LYS A 48 -9.00 -17.69 -1.01
CA LYS A 48 -9.26 -18.35 -2.30
C LYS A 48 -8.14 -19.31 -2.69
N LEU A 49 -6.91 -19.02 -2.32
CA LEU A 49 -5.75 -19.86 -2.59
C LEU A 49 -5.49 -20.91 -1.50
N GLY A 50 -6.30 -20.92 -0.44
CA GLY A 50 -6.13 -21.86 0.68
C GLY A 50 -4.93 -21.54 1.56
N ILE A 51 -4.39 -20.31 1.50
CA ILE A 51 -3.25 -19.85 2.29
C ILE A 51 -3.77 -19.22 3.58
N LYS A 52 -3.37 -19.79 4.71
CA LYS A 52 -3.75 -19.26 6.02
C LYS A 52 -3.04 -17.95 6.30
N SER A 53 -3.81 -16.95 6.72
CA SER A 53 -3.31 -15.63 7.10
C SER A 53 -3.19 -15.54 8.63
N GLU A 54 -2.03 -15.16 9.12
CA GLU A 54 -1.76 -14.93 10.54
C GLU A 54 -1.54 -13.43 10.78
N PHE A 55 -2.04 -12.94 11.91
CA PHE A 55 -1.86 -11.54 12.33
C PHE A 55 -1.24 -11.49 13.72
N LYS A 56 -0.29 -10.58 13.90
CA LYS A 56 0.30 -10.24 15.21
C LYS A 56 0.23 -8.72 15.39
N ASN A 57 -0.47 -8.26 16.43
CA ASN A 57 -0.70 -6.83 16.72
C ASN A 57 -1.23 -6.02 15.51
N GLY A 58 -2.19 -6.59 14.78
CA GLY A 58 -2.79 -5.92 13.62
C GLY A 58 -1.93 -5.92 12.35
N LEU A 59 -0.69 -6.41 12.41
CA LEU A 59 0.19 -6.59 11.26
C LEU A 59 0.11 -8.04 10.77
N ARG A 60 -0.01 -8.21 9.46
CA ARG A 60 0.00 -9.53 8.81
C ARG A 60 1.39 -10.12 8.88
N VAL A 61 1.51 -11.35 9.40
CA VAL A 61 2.73 -12.13 9.23
C VAL A 61 2.83 -12.52 7.76
N THR A 62 3.92 -12.10 7.13
CA THR A 62 4.05 -12.16 5.67
C THR A 62 5.29 -12.98 5.32
N ASP A 63 5.12 -14.26 5.05
CA ASP A 63 6.17 -15.11 4.48
C ASP A 63 6.39 -14.80 2.99
N ARG A 64 7.35 -15.46 2.34
CA ARG A 64 7.68 -15.20 0.93
C ARG A 64 6.51 -15.46 -0.01
N ALA A 65 5.81 -16.57 0.14
CA ALA A 65 4.66 -16.91 -0.71
C ALA A 65 3.51 -15.91 -0.50
N THR A 66 3.25 -15.52 0.73
CA THR A 66 2.29 -14.47 1.07
C THR A 66 2.70 -13.13 0.48
N MET A 67 4.01 -12.78 0.49
CA MET A 67 4.49 -11.51 -0.06
C MET A 67 4.26 -11.40 -1.56
N GLU A 68 4.44 -12.47 -2.32
CA GLU A 68 4.13 -12.50 -3.75
C GLU A 68 2.66 -12.19 -4.02
N ILE A 69 1.75 -12.79 -3.26
CA ILE A 69 0.31 -12.52 -3.36
C ILE A 69 -0.01 -11.08 -2.94
N VAL A 70 0.60 -10.58 -1.87
CA VAL A 70 0.43 -9.20 -1.40
C VAL A 70 0.83 -8.21 -2.51
N GLU A 71 1.97 -8.42 -3.15
CA GLU A 71 2.42 -7.56 -4.25
C GLU A 71 1.45 -7.61 -5.44
N MET A 72 1.03 -8.80 -5.88
CA MET A 72 0.06 -8.94 -6.98
C MET A 72 -1.26 -8.23 -6.68
N VAL A 73 -1.77 -8.37 -5.46
CA VAL A 73 -3.05 -7.76 -5.06
C VAL A 73 -2.91 -6.25 -4.95
N LEU A 74 -1.90 -5.75 -4.24
CA LEU A 74 -1.74 -4.32 -3.99
C LEU A 74 -1.32 -3.56 -5.26
N ALA A 75 -0.19 -3.93 -5.87
CA ALA A 75 0.38 -3.20 -6.99
C ALA A 75 -0.29 -3.54 -8.34
N GLY A 76 -0.79 -4.77 -8.49
CA GLY A 76 -1.47 -5.21 -9.70
C GLY A 76 -2.97 -4.91 -9.70
N SER A 77 -3.73 -5.51 -8.79
CA SER A 77 -5.19 -5.45 -8.82
C SER A 77 -5.74 -4.12 -8.27
N ILE A 78 -5.53 -3.84 -6.98
CA ILE A 78 -6.14 -2.69 -6.30
C ILE A 78 -5.64 -1.38 -6.90
N ASN A 79 -4.34 -1.23 -7.06
CA ASN A 79 -3.74 -0.02 -7.62
C ASN A 79 -4.37 0.34 -8.97
N LYS A 80 -4.51 -0.64 -9.87
CA LYS A 80 -5.07 -0.41 -11.20
C LYS A 80 -6.58 -0.17 -11.21
N GLN A 81 -7.32 -0.74 -10.27
CA GLN A 81 -8.73 -0.41 -10.08
C GLN A 81 -8.92 1.06 -9.66
N ILE A 82 -8.09 1.57 -8.74
CA ILE A 82 -8.14 2.98 -8.31
C ILE A 82 -7.76 3.90 -9.48
N VAL A 83 -6.69 3.59 -10.21
CA VAL A 83 -6.28 4.34 -11.42
C VAL A 83 -7.43 4.40 -12.43
N SER A 84 -8.06 3.26 -12.71
CA SER A 84 -9.19 3.20 -13.66
C SER A 84 -10.38 4.03 -13.19
N ALA A 85 -10.69 4.00 -11.88
CA ALA A 85 -11.78 4.80 -11.33
C ALA A 85 -11.52 6.32 -11.44
N LEU A 86 -10.29 6.77 -11.14
CA LEU A 86 -9.88 8.16 -11.30
C LEU A 86 -9.96 8.62 -12.76
N ASN A 87 -9.50 7.78 -13.69
CA ASN A 87 -9.55 8.08 -15.12
C ASN A 87 -11.01 8.13 -15.64
N ALA A 88 -11.89 7.26 -15.12
CA ALA A 88 -13.32 7.27 -15.49
C ALA A 88 -14.05 8.53 -15.03
N GLU A 89 -13.61 9.18 -13.95
CA GLU A 89 -14.14 10.47 -13.47
C GLU A 89 -13.43 11.68 -14.12
N GLY A 90 -12.65 11.48 -15.19
CA GLY A 90 -12.00 12.55 -15.95
C GLY A 90 -10.63 12.99 -15.42
N GLY A 91 -10.06 12.26 -14.46
CA GLY A 91 -8.68 12.44 -14.03
C GLY A 91 -7.68 11.82 -15.00
N GLN A 92 -6.41 12.12 -14.78
CA GLN A 92 -5.29 11.39 -15.39
C GLN A 92 -4.42 10.82 -14.28
N ALA A 93 -4.55 9.53 -14.00
CA ALA A 93 -3.86 8.88 -12.90
C ALA A 93 -2.84 7.85 -13.38
N ILE A 94 -1.77 7.71 -12.60
CA ILE A 94 -0.73 6.70 -12.80
C ILE A 94 -0.55 5.88 -11.51
N GLY A 95 -0.45 4.57 -11.66
CA GLY A 95 -0.19 3.67 -10.55
C GLY A 95 1.28 3.38 -10.37
N LEU A 96 1.74 3.52 -9.14
CA LEU A 96 3.12 3.29 -8.69
C LEU A 96 3.12 2.41 -7.45
N CYS A 97 4.27 1.83 -7.14
CA CYS A 97 4.58 1.29 -5.82
C CYS A 97 5.96 1.80 -5.36
N GLY A 98 6.37 1.45 -4.16
CA GLY A 98 7.66 1.89 -3.63
C GLY A 98 8.88 1.46 -4.44
N LYS A 99 8.76 0.41 -5.26
CA LYS A 99 9.83 -0.08 -6.15
C LYS A 99 10.07 0.83 -7.35
N ASP A 100 9.03 1.55 -7.83
CA ASP A 100 9.09 2.35 -9.04
C ASP A 100 10.03 3.56 -8.82
N GLY A 101 11.12 3.61 -9.60
CA GLY A 101 12.15 4.61 -9.44
C GLY A 101 12.79 4.68 -8.05
N ASN A 102 12.76 3.59 -7.30
CA ASN A 102 13.19 3.54 -5.89
C ASN A 102 12.48 4.60 -5.03
N LEU A 103 11.17 4.78 -5.26
CA LEU A 103 10.35 5.77 -4.55
C LEU A 103 10.42 5.60 -3.04
N LEU A 104 10.39 4.34 -2.56
CA LEU A 104 10.45 4.01 -1.15
C LEU A 104 11.43 2.86 -0.91
N THR A 105 12.43 3.11 -0.08
CA THR A 105 13.32 2.07 0.45
C THR A 105 12.95 1.80 1.89
N VAL A 106 12.91 0.52 2.26
CA VAL A 106 12.53 0.07 3.59
C VAL A 106 13.61 -0.76 4.25
N GLU A 107 13.49 -0.94 5.54
CA GLU A 107 14.20 -1.97 6.29
C GLU A 107 13.19 -2.92 6.94
N LYS A 108 13.62 -4.15 7.23
CA LYS A 108 12.74 -5.15 7.85
C LYS A 108 12.23 -4.64 9.18
N ALA A 109 10.89 -4.66 9.35
CA ALA A 109 10.26 -4.25 10.60
C ALA A 109 10.61 -5.22 11.74
N THR A 110 11.09 -4.68 12.84
CA THR A 110 11.31 -5.39 14.10
C THR A 110 10.28 -4.92 15.11
N ARG A 111 9.51 -5.83 15.68
CA ARG A 111 8.53 -5.53 16.73
C ARG A 111 8.86 -6.31 17.99
N THR A 112 8.90 -5.60 19.09
CA THR A 112 8.99 -6.21 20.41
C THR A 112 7.59 -6.35 20.98
N MET A 113 7.24 -7.55 21.45
CA MET A 113 5.98 -7.82 22.13
C MET A 113 6.27 -8.20 23.58
N ARG A 114 5.54 -7.56 24.49
CA ARG A 114 5.54 -7.98 25.90
C ARG A 114 4.62 -9.19 26.04
N ASP A 115 5.16 -10.25 26.60
CA ASP A 115 4.37 -11.45 26.91
C ASP A 115 3.35 -11.08 28.01
N PRO A 116 2.02 -11.31 27.80
CA PRO A 116 1.01 -10.95 28.80
C PRO A 116 1.21 -11.63 30.16
N ASP A 117 1.85 -12.80 30.17
CA ASP A 117 2.04 -13.64 31.36
C ASP A 117 3.46 -13.53 31.94
N SER A 118 4.33 -12.75 31.32
CA SER A 118 5.71 -12.53 31.78
C SER A 118 6.18 -11.12 31.45
N GLU A 119 7.11 -10.56 32.24
CA GLU A 119 7.72 -9.25 31.95
C GLU A 119 8.76 -9.31 30.81
N ILE A 120 8.85 -10.43 30.11
CA ILE A 120 9.85 -10.66 29.08
C ILE A 120 9.36 -10.07 27.74
N GLU A 121 10.16 -9.21 27.16
CA GLU A 121 9.97 -8.72 25.81
C GLU A 121 10.52 -9.74 24.79
N LYS A 122 9.67 -10.17 23.85
CA LYS A 122 10.08 -11.07 22.77
C LYS A 122 10.06 -10.30 21.45
N VAL A 123 11.14 -10.42 20.69
CA VAL A 123 11.16 -9.93 19.31
C VAL A 123 10.29 -10.85 18.44
N VAL A 124 9.33 -10.26 17.75
CA VAL A 124 8.41 -10.97 16.86
C VAL A 124 8.87 -10.75 15.43
N ASP A 125 9.16 -11.84 14.73
CA ASP A 125 9.39 -11.80 13.29
C ASP A 125 8.04 -11.74 12.57
N LEU A 126 7.84 -10.67 11.79
CA LEU A 126 6.66 -10.46 10.96
C LEU A 126 6.89 -10.91 9.50
N GLY A 127 8.06 -11.47 9.20
CA GLY A 127 8.45 -11.83 7.84
C GLY A 127 8.77 -10.59 6.98
N PHE A 128 8.19 -10.52 5.78
CA PHE A 128 8.42 -9.44 4.83
C PHE A 128 7.51 -8.23 5.08
N VAL A 129 7.61 -7.67 6.28
CA VAL A 129 7.00 -6.40 6.67
C VAL A 129 8.10 -5.37 6.83
N GLY A 130 7.96 -4.22 6.15
CA GLY A 130 8.97 -3.17 6.08
C GLY A 130 8.55 -1.89 6.79
N GLU A 131 9.54 -1.18 7.31
CA GLU A 131 9.42 0.19 7.80
C GLU A 131 10.14 1.15 6.86
N PRO A 132 9.55 2.32 6.54
CA PRO A 132 10.17 3.32 5.69
C PRO A 132 11.54 3.76 6.24
N LYS A 133 12.56 3.73 5.37
CA LYS A 133 13.92 4.19 5.68
C LYS A 133 14.31 5.41 4.87
N ALA A 134 13.98 5.43 3.59
CA ALA A 134 14.28 6.53 2.69
C ALA A 134 13.20 6.67 1.62
N VAL A 135 12.95 7.91 1.22
CA VAL A 135 12.02 8.26 0.14
C VAL A 135 12.77 9.02 -0.94
N ASN A 136 12.57 8.64 -2.20
CA ASN A 136 13.03 9.38 -3.37
C ASN A 136 11.87 10.20 -3.97
N PRO A 137 11.74 11.48 -3.66
CA PRO A 137 10.60 12.28 -4.12
C PRO A 137 10.65 12.60 -5.62
N ALA A 138 11.79 12.39 -6.30
CA ALA A 138 11.97 12.77 -7.71
C ALA A 138 10.93 12.14 -8.63
N VAL A 139 10.49 10.91 -8.34
CA VAL A 139 9.44 10.22 -9.11
C VAL A 139 8.10 10.96 -8.96
N LEU A 140 7.73 11.36 -7.76
CA LEU A 140 6.49 12.10 -7.51
C LEU A 140 6.54 13.50 -8.11
N ASP A 141 7.70 14.17 -8.04
CA ASP A 141 7.90 15.48 -8.65
C ASP A 141 7.76 15.42 -10.18
N MET A 142 8.31 14.36 -10.80
CA MET A 142 8.15 14.13 -12.24
C MET A 142 6.68 13.92 -12.61
N VAL A 143 5.98 13.04 -11.89
CA VAL A 143 4.54 12.77 -12.12
C VAL A 143 3.70 14.03 -11.92
N ALA A 144 4.03 14.84 -10.91
CA ALA A 144 3.32 16.09 -10.62
C ALA A 144 3.55 17.17 -11.70
N LYS A 145 4.71 17.18 -12.38
CA LYS A 145 4.98 18.07 -13.52
C LYS A 145 4.16 17.71 -14.75
N GLU A 146 3.92 16.44 -14.99
CA GLU A 146 3.08 15.93 -16.07
C GLU A 146 1.58 15.98 -15.76
N GLU A 147 1.19 16.69 -14.70
CA GLU A 147 -0.20 16.86 -14.27
C GLU A 147 -0.96 15.56 -13.94
N LEU A 148 -0.23 14.47 -13.73
CA LEU A 148 -0.79 13.17 -13.36
C LEU A 148 -1.10 13.08 -11.86
N ILE A 149 -2.04 12.21 -11.50
CA ILE A 149 -2.39 11.88 -10.12
C ILE A 149 -1.68 10.56 -9.77
N PRO A 150 -0.64 10.56 -8.91
CA PRO A 150 0.01 9.33 -8.50
C PRO A 150 -0.84 8.55 -7.51
N VAL A 151 -0.96 7.24 -7.75
CA VAL A 151 -1.61 6.27 -6.85
C VAL A 151 -0.54 5.27 -6.42
N VAL A 152 -0.21 5.26 -5.14
CA VAL A 152 0.92 4.52 -4.60
C VAL A 152 0.44 3.31 -3.80
N ALA A 153 0.87 2.13 -4.22
CA ALA A 153 0.69 0.88 -3.48
C ALA A 153 1.81 0.72 -2.43
N PRO A 154 1.49 0.25 -1.21
CA PRO A 154 2.45 0.14 -0.11
C PRO A 154 3.29 -1.16 -0.21
N VAL A 155 4.01 -1.28 -1.29
CA VAL A 155 4.99 -2.35 -1.56
C VAL A 155 6.31 -1.68 -1.90
N ALA A 156 7.40 -2.07 -1.27
CA ALA A 156 8.69 -1.41 -1.42
C ALA A 156 9.85 -2.40 -1.45
N LEU A 157 11.02 -1.91 -1.85
CA LEU A 157 12.25 -2.67 -1.85
C LEU A 157 13.02 -2.41 -0.56
N GLY A 158 13.47 -3.48 0.08
CA GLY A 158 14.35 -3.42 1.24
C GLY A 158 15.80 -3.09 0.86
N VAL A 159 16.56 -2.62 1.83
CA VAL A 159 18.02 -2.41 1.68
C VAL A 159 18.78 -3.69 1.36
N ASP A 160 18.18 -4.84 1.64
CA ASP A 160 18.67 -6.20 1.35
C ASP A 160 18.27 -6.73 -0.03
N GLY A 161 17.51 -5.94 -0.80
CA GLY A 161 17.02 -6.32 -2.14
C GLY A 161 15.72 -7.14 -2.12
N GLU A 162 15.15 -7.43 -0.96
CA GLU A 162 13.89 -8.17 -0.83
C GLU A 162 12.68 -7.23 -0.92
N THR A 163 11.52 -7.80 -1.29
CA THR A 163 10.25 -7.06 -1.36
C THR A 163 9.54 -7.11 -0.02
N TYR A 164 9.01 -5.97 0.41
CA TYR A 164 8.32 -5.80 1.67
C TYR A 164 6.94 -5.18 1.51
N ASN A 165 5.99 -5.69 2.30
CA ASN A 165 4.71 -5.05 2.55
C ASN A 165 4.91 -3.93 3.58
N VAL A 166 4.35 -2.76 3.31
CA VAL A 166 4.43 -1.58 4.18
C VAL A 166 3.03 -1.24 4.70
N ASN A 167 2.94 -0.74 5.91
CA ASN A 167 1.67 -0.20 6.38
C ASN A 167 1.37 1.13 5.67
N ALA A 168 0.23 1.22 5.01
CA ALA A 168 -0.18 2.43 4.28
C ALA A 168 -0.47 3.64 5.19
N ASP A 169 -0.55 3.44 6.50
CA ASP A 169 -0.76 4.50 7.50
C ASP A 169 0.56 5.09 8.02
N THR A 170 1.70 4.49 7.67
CA THR A 170 3.03 4.99 8.02
C THR A 170 3.51 6.02 7.03
#